data_4eeba7b5e17c63600a32f941e19b997e
#
_entry.id   4eeba7b5e17c63600a32f941e19b997e
#
_cell.length_a   1.000
_cell.length_b   1.000
_cell.length_c   1.000
_cell.angle_alpha   90.00
_cell.angle_beta   90.00
_cell.angle_gamma   90.00
#
_symmetry.space_group_name_H-M   'P 1'
#
loop_
_entity.id
_entity.type
_entity.pdbx_description
1 polymer ?
#
loop_
_entity_poly.entity_id
_entity_poly.type
_entity_poly.pdbx_seq_one_letter_code
_entity_poly.pdbx_strand_id
1 'polypeptide(L)'
;METKENVKKFYDDYIPRQKKHGVTPRHHFILKRLKQYGLKSNSKVLEIGCGIGTLSSIIIKEVNNGFFLGCDISEESIKVCKDELHRNENTDFIVTDMSDFNSDIKFDYIVLPDVLEHIPVSEHANIFNKISSNTHENTTVVINIPEPKYLNWIRNNKPELLQIIDQSLSMQDLLNNCYPAGFYLEEILPYAIHTKVPNYLSIVLNKQTTLEEMNMKSGVGKTLDNIKFKFF
;
A
#
# COMPACT_ATOMS: atom_id res chain seq x y z
N MET A 1 -19.40 11.21 -12.38
CA MET A 1 -18.52 10.72 -11.31
C MET A 1 -19.38 10.03 -10.28
N GLU A 2 -18.95 8.88 -9.79
CA GLU A 2 -19.62 8.22 -8.67
C GLU A 2 -19.50 9.07 -7.41
N THR A 3 -20.54 9.06 -6.59
CA THR A 3 -20.54 9.78 -5.30
C THR A 3 -19.79 8.95 -4.25
N LYS A 4 -19.21 9.60 -3.25
CA LYS A 4 -18.57 8.90 -2.12
C LYS A 4 -19.53 7.93 -1.42
N GLU A 5 -20.81 8.28 -1.34
CA GLU A 5 -21.87 7.44 -0.77
C GLU A 5 -22.08 6.15 -1.57
N ASN A 6 -22.11 6.24 -2.91
CA ASN A 6 -22.23 5.07 -3.78
C ASN A 6 -21.00 4.15 -3.64
N VAL A 7 -19.80 4.72 -3.56
CA VAL A 7 -18.56 3.97 -3.35
C VAL A 7 -18.58 3.26 -2.01
N LYS A 8 -18.96 3.96 -0.91
CA LYS A 8 -19.09 3.36 0.41
C LYS A 8 -20.06 2.19 0.41
N LYS A 9 -21.27 2.38 -0.13
CA LYS A 9 -22.29 1.33 -0.23
C LYS A 9 -21.81 0.13 -1.03
N PHE A 10 -21.08 0.35 -2.13
CA PHE A 10 -20.49 -0.75 -2.91
C PHE A 10 -19.57 -1.61 -2.04
N TYR A 11 -18.68 -1.00 -1.23
CA TYR A 11 -17.77 -1.75 -0.37
C TYR A 11 -18.46 -2.41 0.81
N ASP A 12 -19.52 -1.81 1.36
CA ASP A 12 -20.37 -2.48 2.36
C ASP A 12 -20.98 -3.78 1.79
N ASP A 13 -21.49 -3.73 0.55
CA ASP A 13 -22.07 -4.89 -0.15
C ASP A 13 -21.00 -5.92 -0.60
N TYR A 14 -19.71 -5.52 -0.65
CA TYR A 14 -18.61 -6.38 -1.10
C TYR A 14 -18.06 -7.32 -0.01
N ILE A 15 -18.40 -7.09 1.25
CA ILE A 15 -17.91 -7.85 2.42
C ILE A 15 -18.07 -9.38 2.28
N PRO A 16 -19.23 -9.94 1.86
CA PRO A 16 -19.38 -11.39 1.71
C PRO A 16 -18.37 -11.99 0.72
N ARG A 17 -18.04 -11.25 -0.34
CA ARG A 17 -17.06 -11.67 -1.35
C ARG A 17 -15.65 -11.67 -0.75
N GLN A 18 -15.28 -10.64 0.01
CA GLN A 18 -13.99 -10.59 0.70
C GLN A 18 -13.83 -11.74 1.71
N LYS A 19 -14.85 -12.00 2.54
CA LYS A 19 -14.86 -13.14 3.50
C LYS A 19 -14.68 -14.49 2.81
N LYS A 20 -15.31 -14.70 1.66
CA LYS A 20 -15.19 -15.94 0.89
C LYS A 20 -13.77 -16.15 0.35
N HIS A 21 -13.08 -15.09 -0.07
CA HIS A 21 -11.74 -15.20 -0.63
C HIS A 21 -10.64 -15.35 0.44
N GLY A 22 -10.79 -14.71 1.59
CA GLY A 22 -9.82 -14.75 2.68
C GLY A 22 -8.42 -14.26 2.25
N VAL A 23 -7.38 -14.74 2.95
CA VAL A 23 -5.99 -14.42 2.64
C VAL A 23 -5.56 -15.12 1.35
N THR A 24 -5.04 -14.36 0.40
CA THR A 24 -4.65 -14.82 -0.94
C THR A 24 -3.12 -14.72 -1.14
N PRO A 25 -2.55 -15.33 -2.20
CA PRO A 25 -1.14 -15.16 -2.55
C PRO A 25 -0.70 -13.70 -2.69
N ARG A 26 -1.61 -12.78 -3.10
CA ARG A 26 -1.33 -11.34 -3.17
C ARG A 26 -1.04 -10.75 -1.79
N HIS A 27 -1.82 -11.07 -0.79
CA HIS A 27 -1.60 -10.59 0.59
C HIS A 27 -0.25 -11.09 1.14
N HIS A 28 0.08 -12.35 0.90
CA HIS A 28 1.39 -12.90 1.26
C HIS A 28 2.54 -12.21 0.50
N PHE A 29 2.32 -11.87 -0.77
CA PHE A 29 3.31 -11.14 -1.54
C PHE A 29 3.56 -9.74 -0.98
N ILE A 30 2.49 -8.98 -0.65
CA ILE A 30 2.60 -7.65 -0.03
C ILE A 30 3.33 -7.75 1.32
N LEU A 31 2.98 -8.71 2.17
CA LEU A 31 3.69 -8.94 3.43
C LEU A 31 5.18 -9.29 3.20
N LYS A 32 5.49 -10.11 2.19
CA LYS A 32 6.88 -10.40 1.80
C LYS A 32 7.61 -9.12 1.41
N ARG A 33 6.99 -8.21 0.68
CA ARG A 33 7.57 -6.92 0.32
C ARG A 33 7.89 -6.08 1.56
N LEU A 34 6.95 -5.95 2.49
CA LEU A 34 7.19 -5.26 3.77
C LEU A 34 8.42 -5.83 4.50
N LYS A 35 8.52 -7.16 4.59
CA LYS A 35 9.68 -7.85 5.21
C LYS A 35 10.99 -7.59 4.48
N GLN A 36 10.98 -7.55 3.15
CA GLN A 36 12.16 -7.23 2.33
C GLN A 36 12.67 -5.81 2.57
N TYR A 37 11.75 -4.89 2.88
CA TYR A 37 12.07 -3.50 3.24
C TYR A 37 12.24 -3.28 4.75
N GLY A 38 12.38 -4.35 5.53
CA GLY A 38 12.85 -4.30 6.90
C GLY A 38 11.76 -4.24 7.97
N LEU A 39 10.50 -4.64 7.67
CA LEU A 39 9.43 -4.76 8.67
C LEU A 39 9.90 -5.59 9.87
N LYS A 40 9.73 -5.06 11.08
CA LYS A 40 10.12 -5.66 12.36
C LYS A 40 8.91 -5.74 13.29
N SER A 41 9.05 -6.53 14.35
CA SER A 41 7.98 -6.71 15.35
C SER A 41 7.56 -5.43 16.07
N ASN A 42 8.45 -4.44 16.17
CA ASN A 42 8.20 -3.14 16.78
C ASN A 42 7.84 -2.03 15.79
N SER A 43 7.63 -2.36 14.51
CA SER A 43 7.28 -1.38 13.48
C SER A 43 5.86 -0.84 13.68
N LYS A 44 5.66 0.44 13.30
CA LYS A 44 4.36 1.09 13.25
C LYS A 44 3.85 1.09 11.81
N VAL A 45 2.71 0.48 11.57
CA VAL A 45 2.15 0.28 10.22
C VAL A 45 0.79 0.95 10.10
N LEU A 46 0.59 1.71 9.02
CA LEU A 46 -0.70 2.20 8.57
C LEU A 46 -1.11 1.44 7.31
N GLU A 47 -2.27 0.80 7.32
CA GLU A 47 -2.89 0.21 6.13
C GLU A 47 -4.08 1.07 5.70
N ILE A 48 -4.01 1.63 4.49
CA ILE A 48 -5.05 2.45 3.89
C ILE A 48 -5.88 1.55 2.97
N GLY A 49 -7.22 1.53 3.14
CA GLY A 49 -8.12 0.64 2.43
C GLY A 49 -8.03 -0.80 2.95
N CYS A 50 -8.07 -0.99 4.26
CA CYS A 50 -7.90 -2.31 4.88
C CYS A 50 -9.07 -3.29 4.61
N GLY A 51 -10.22 -2.79 4.12
CA GLY A 51 -11.43 -3.59 3.97
C GLY A 51 -11.82 -4.27 5.27
N ILE A 52 -12.14 -5.55 5.20
CA ILE A 52 -12.44 -6.38 6.39
C ILE A 52 -11.17 -6.89 7.12
N GLY A 53 -10.01 -6.30 6.86
CA GLY A 53 -8.76 -6.64 7.56
C GLY A 53 -8.07 -7.92 7.05
N THR A 54 -8.29 -8.32 5.81
CA THR A 54 -7.71 -9.56 5.28
C THR A 54 -6.17 -9.52 5.28
N LEU A 55 -5.56 -8.45 4.75
CA LEU A 55 -4.11 -8.23 4.82
C LEU A 55 -3.68 -7.87 6.25
N SER A 56 -4.46 -7.03 6.93
CA SER A 56 -4.24 -6.64 8.34
C SER A 56 -4.00 -7.86 9.22
N SER A 57 -4.80 -8.94 9.06
CA SER A 57 -4.74 -10.16 9.87
C SER A 57 -3.38 -10.87 9.86
N ILE A 58 -2.60 -10.68 8.81
CA ILE A 58 -1.24 -11.24 8.70
C ILE A 58 -0.16 -10.23 9.06
N ILE A 59 -0.37 -8.91 8.81
CA ILE A 59 0.58 -7.87 9.23
C ILE A 59 0.62 -7.75 10.76
N ILE A 60 -0.53 -7.72 11.44
CA ILE A 60 -0.63 -7.60 12.90
C ILE A 60 0.19 -8.67 13.63
N LYS A 61 0.27 -9.89 13.08
CA LYS A 61 1.06 -10.98 13.66
C LYS A 61 2.57 -10.70 13.61
N GLU A 62 3.02 -9.93 12.65
CA GLU A 62 4.44 -9.57 12.48
C GLU A 62 4.83 -8.37 13.35
N VAL A 63 3.90 -7.45 13.60
CA VAL A 63 4.16 -6.20 14.35
C VAL A 63 3.62 -6.23 15.78
N ASN A 64 3.74 -7.37 16.43
CA ASN A 64 3.16 -7.66 17.73
C ASN A 64 3.70 -6.82 18.91
N ASN A 65 4.85 -6.16 18.75
CA ASN A 65 5.46 -5.21 19.69
C ASN A 65 5.46 -3.77 19.18
N GLY A 66 4.84 -3.53 18.01
CA GLY A 66 4.72 -2.23 17.36
C GLY A 66 3.31 -1.66 17.48
N PHE A 67 2.86 -1.03 16.41
CA PHE A 67 1.49 -0.51 16.32
C PHE A 67 0.94 -0.71 14.91
N PHE A 68 -0.30 -1.13 14.81
CA PHE A 68 -1.01 -1.26 13.55
C PHE A 68 -2.27 -0.41 13.56
N LEU A 69 -2.44 0.41 12.53
CA LEU A 69 -3.66 1.15 12.26
C LEU A 69 -4.19 0.77 10.87
N GLY A 70 -5.40 0.20 10.82
CA GLY A 70 -6.13 -0.01 9.58
C GLY A 70 -7.17 1.08 9.36
N CYS A 71 -7.31 1.57 8.13
CA CYS A 71 -8.38 2.50 7.81
C CYS A 71 -9.09 2.13 6.51
N ASP A 72 -10.39 2.41 6.47
CA ASP A 72 -11.25 2.18 5.30
C ASP A 72 -12.42 3.17 5.29
N ILE A 73 -13.02 3.40 4.13
CA ILE A 73 -14.20 4.25 3.98
C ILE A 73 -15.49 3.55 4.45
N SER A 74 -15.52 2.21 4.43
CA SER A 74 -16.65 1.37 4.80
C SER A 74 -16.73 1.20 6.32
N GLU A 75 -17.81 1.69 6.92
CA GLU A 75 -18.09 1.50 8.36
C GLU A 75 -18.29 0.04 8.70
N GLU A 76 -18.99 -0.70 7.85
CA GLU A 76 -19.25 -2.13 8.06
C GLU A 76 -17.97 -2.95 7.99
N SER A 77 -17.03 -2.61 7.07
CA SER A 77 -15.70 -3.24 7.01
C SER A 77 -14.92 -3.00 8.29
N ILE A 78 -14.87 -1.75 8.77
CA ILE A 78 -14.18 -1.41 10.02
C ILE A 78 -14.81 -2.09 11.24
N LYS A 79 -16.13 -2.23 11.27
CA LYS A 79 -16.81 -3.00 12.31
C LYS A 79 -16.35 -4.45 12.34
N VAL A 80 -16.27 -5.11 11.18
CA VAL A 80 -15.72 -6.47 11.08
C VAL A 80 -14.29 -6.53 11.61
N CYS A 81 -13.43 -5.56 11.23
CA CYS A 81 -12.05 -5.49 11.73
C CYS A 81 -12.00 -5.38 13.26
N LYS A 82 -12.80 -4.49 13.85
CA LYS A 82 -12.85 -4.32 15.30
C LYS A 82 -13.33 -5.56 16.03
N ASP A 83 -14.33 -6.23 15.49
CA ASP A 83 -14.88 -7.45 16.09
C ASP A 83 -13.91 -8.63 15.99
N GLU A 84 -13.20 -8.78 14.87
CA GLU A 84 -12.38 -9.97 14.59
C GLU A 84 -10.88 -9.78 14.91
N LEU A 85 -10.33 -8.56 14.79
CA LEU A 85 -8.88 -8.30 14.81
C LEU A 85 -8.41 -7.36 15.93
N HIS A 86 -9.28 -6.51 16.49
CA HIS A 86 -8.90 -5.62 17.59
C HIS A 86 -8.82 -6.41 18.90
N ARG A 87 -7.66 -7.02 19.14
CA ARG A 87 -7.45 -7.93 20.30
C ARG A 87 -6.56 -7.36 21.40
N ASN A 88 -5.89 -6.23 21.14
CA ASN A 88 -4.96 -5.60 22.06
C ASN A 88 -4.79 -4.11 21.75
N GLU A 89 -4.19 -3.36 22.65
CA GLU A 89 -3.96 -1.90 22.55
C GLU A 89 -3.02 -1.48 21.40
N ASN A 90 -2.32 -2.44 20.79
CA ASN A 90 -1.37 -2.18 19.70
C ASN A 90 -2.04 -2.22 18.31
N THR A 91 -3.35 -2.38 18.24
CA THR A 91 -4.08 -2.51 16.98
C THR A 91 -5.35 -1.68 17.04
N ASP A 92 -5.54 -0.82 16.06
CA ASP A 92 -6.79 -0.06 15.93
C ASP A 92 -7.26 0.01 14.47
N PHE A 93 -8.55 0.33 14.31
CA PHE A 93 -9.21 0.45 13.02
C PHE A 93 -10.15 1.66 13.04
N ILE A 94 -10.06 2.51 12.00
CA ILE A 94 -10.85 3.73 11.90
C ILE A 94 -11.53 3.87 10.56
N VAL A 95 -12.70 4.50 10.56
CA VAL A 95 -13.41 4.89 9.34
C VAL A 95 -12.85 6.23 8.88
N THR A 96 -12.32 6.29 7.66
CA THR A 96 -11.87 7.55 7.02
C THR A 96 -11.74 7.38 5.52
N ASP A 97 -11.97 8.44 4.77
CA ASP A 97 -11.65 8.55 3.35
C ASP A 97 -10.28 9.23 3.10
N MET A 98 -9.48 9.38 4.14
CA MET A 98 -8.19 10.06 4.17
C MET A 98 -8.23 11.57 3.98
N SER A 99 -9.37 12.19 3.66
CA SER A 99 -9.43 13.64 3.40
C SER A 99 -9.02 14.48 4.61
N ASP A 100 -9.43 14.06 5.81
CA ASP A 100 -9.16 14.73 7.07
C ASP A 100 -8.25 13.91 8.01
N PHE A 101 -7.65 12.84 7.49
CA PHE A 101 -6.81 11.97 8.31
C PHE A 101 -5.61 12.72 8.89
N ASN A 102 -5.44 12.59 10.19
CA ASN A 102 -4.27 13.04 10.93
C ASN A 102 -4.04 12.12 12.12
N SER A 103 -2.78 11.86 12.44
CA SER A 103 -2.38 11.02 13.56
C SER A 103 -1.16 11.65 14.27
N ASP A 104 -1.12 11.55 15.57
CA ASP A 104 0.07 11.90 16.35
C ASP A 104 1.20 10.87 16.18
N ILE A 105 0.85 9.70 15.63
CA ILE A 105 1.79 8.62 15.34
C ILE A 105 2.43 8.86 13.98
N LYS A 106 3.76 8.77 13.91
CA LYS A 106 4.50 8.66 12.65
C LYS A 106 4.74 7.19 12.37
N PHE A 107 4.41 6.76 11.15
CA PHE A 107 4.47 5.35 10.76
C PHE A 107 5.78 5.01 10.06
N ASP A 108 6.32 3.82 10.36
CA ASP A 108 7.49 3.27 9.67
C ASP A 108 7.11 2.74 8.28
N TYR A 109 5.91 2.17 8.17
CA TYR A 109 5.37 1.62 6.92
C TYR A 109 3.96 2.11 6.67
N ILE A 110 3.68 2.47 5.42
CA ILE A 110 2.33 2.77 4.94
C ILE A 110 2.02 1.84 3.77
N VAL A 111 0.89 1.16 3.82
CA VAL A 111 0.50 0.15 2.83
C VAL A 111 -0.80 0.56 2.17
N LEU A 112 -0.82 0.56 0.84
CA LEU A 112 -2.02 0.80 0.02
C LEU A 112 -2.27 -0.44 -0.87
N PRO A 113 -3.02 -1.44 -0.36
CA PRO A 113 -3.27 -2.68 -1.08
C PRO A 113 -4.49 -2.55 -1.99
N ASP A 114 -4.29 -2.27 -3.28
CA ASP A 114 -5.36 -2.08 -4.29
C ASP A 114 -6.36 -0.98 -3.87
N VAL A 115 -5.86 0.23 -3.73
CA VAL A 115 -6.64 1.39 -3.27
C VAL A 115 -6.63 2.52 -4.29
N LEU A 116 -5.45 2.88 -4.81
CA LEU A 116 -5.30 4.09 -5.64
C LEU A 116 -6.09 4.00 -6.95
N GLU A 117 -6.24 2.82 -7.52
CA GLU A 117 -7.06 2.58 -8.72
C GLU A 117 -8.54 2.86 -8.50
N HIS A 118 -8.99 2.90 -7.24
CA HIS A 118 -10.39 3.16 -6.85
C HIS A 118 -10.63 4.61 -6.43
N ILE A 119 -9.61 5.45 -6.45
CA ILE A 119 -9.69 6.87 -6.08
C ILE A 119 -9.40 7.72 -7.32
N PRO A 120 -10.21 8.74 -7.64
CA PRO A 120 -9.93 9.64 -8.75
C PRO A 120 -8.50 10.21 -8.68
N VAL A 121 -7.77 10.21 -9.81
CA VAL A 121 -6.38 10.70 -9.87
C VAL A 121 -6.24 12.13 -9.35
N SER A 122 -7.28 12.96 -9.53
CA SER A 122 -7.32 14.34 -9.00
C SER A 122 -7.27 14.43 -7.47
N GLU A 123 -7.57 13.33 -6.75
CA GLU A 123 -7.53 13.28 -5.29
C GLU A 123 -6.21 12.69 -4.75
N HIS A 124 -5.39 12.07 -5.60
CA HIS A 124 -4.15 11.41 -5.19
C HIS A 124 -3.16 12.36 -4.52
N ALA A 125 -3.02 13.60 -5.02
CA ALA A 125 -2.13 14.60 -4.42
C ALA A 125 -2.51 14.87 -2.95
N ASN A 126 -3.80 14.97 -2.63
CA ASN A 126 -4.27 15.16 -1.26
C ASN A 126 -3.94 13.95 -0.39
N ILE A 127 -4.15 12.74 -0.89
CA ILE A 127 -3.82 11.50 -0.17
C ILE A 127 -2.32 11.44 0.14
N PHE A 128 -1.44 11.70 -0.85
CA PHE A 128 0.01 11.70 -0.62
C PHE A 128 0.45 12.79 0.35
N ASN A 129 -0.19 13.96 0.37
CA ASN A 129 0.06 14.99 1.37
C ASN A 129 -0.34 14.53 2.78
N LYS A 130 -1.49 13.85 2.93
CA LYS A 130 -1.92 13.26 4.21
C LYS A 130 -1.00 12.14 4.66
N ILE A 131 -0.59 11.27 3.74
CA ILE A 131 0.43 10.25 4.01
C ILE A 131 1.71 10.94 4.51
N SER A 132 2.20 11.96 3.80
CA SER A 132 3.43 12.67 4.12
C SER A 132 3.41 13.29 5.53
N SER A 133 2.28 13.86 5.96
CA SER A 133 2.14 14.43 7.30
C SER A 133 2.24 13.38 8.41
N ASN A 134 2.05 12.09 8.11
CA ASN A 134 2.08 11.00 9.07
C ASN A 134 3.35 10.12 8.95
N THR A 135 4.39 10.64 8.28
CA THR A 135 5.67 9.94 8.04
C THR A 135 6.83 10.58 8.79
N HIS A 136 7.93 9.87 8.87
CA HIS A 136 9.27 10.35 9.22
C HIS A 136 10.26 10.03 8.06
N GLU A 137 11.51 10.43 8.18
CA GLU A 137 12.52 10.31 7.12
C GLU A 137 12.79 8.87 6.62
N ASN A 138 12.59 7.88 7.49
CA ASN A 138 12.82 6.46 7.16
C ASN A 138 11.52 5.70 6.82
N THR A 139 10.42 6.41 6.56
CA THR A 139 9.15 5.76 6.22
C THR A 139 9.20 5.17 4.82
N THR A 140 8.78 3.92 4.70
CA THR A 140 8.57 3.22 3.44
C THR A 140 7.08 3.11 3.13
N VAL A 141 6.69 3.49 1.91
CA VAL A 141 5.32 3.32 1.41
C VAL A 141 5.30 2.16 0.41
N VAL A 142 4.46 1.16 0.67
CA VAL A 142 4.25 0.01 -0.22
C VAL A 142 2.88 0.11 -0.86
N ILE A 143 2.86 0.28 -2.16
CA ILE A 143 1.64 0.38 -2.96
C ILE A 143 1.52 -0.89 -3.80
N ASN A 144 0.33 -1.47 -3.82
CA ASN A 144 -0.03 -2.55 -4.72
C ASN A 144 -1.20 -2.10 -5.58
N ILE A 145 -1.09 -2.26 -6.90
CA ILE A 145 -2.16 -1.95 -7.85
C ILE A 145 -2.22 -3.01 -8.95
N PRO A 146 -3.36 -3.19 -9.62
CA PRO A 146 -3.41 -3.96 -10.85
C PRO A 146 -2.44 -3.39 -11.90
N GLU A 147 -1.79 -4.27 -12.66
CA GLU A 147 -0.95 -3.83 -13.79
C GLU A 147 -1.85 -3.13 -14.83
N PRO A 148 -1.53 -1.89 -15.25
CA PRO A 148 -2.43 -1.07 -16.06
C PRO A 148 -2.85 -1.70 -17.39
N LYS A 149 -1.94 -2.41 -18.08
CA LYS A 149 -2.27 -3.09 -19.36
C LYS A 149 -3.18 -4.28 -19.10
N TYR A 150 -2.97 -5.01 -18.01
CA TYR A 150 -3.83 -6.11 -17.59
C TYR A 150 -5.24 -5.60 -17.22
N LEU A 151 -5.33 -4.50 -16.47
CA LEU A 151 -6.61 -3.89 -16.13
C LEU A 151 -7.36 -3.38 -17.38
N ASN A 152 -6.65 -2.79 -18.35
CA ASN A 152 -7.23 -2.42 -19.64
C ASN A 152 -7.73 -3.65 -20.41
N TRP A 153 -7.01 -4.77 -20.37
CA TRP A 153 -7.48 -6.01 -20.96
C TRP A 153 -8.75 -6.52 -20.27
N ILE A 154 -8.82 -6.51 -18.92
CA ILE A 154 -10.05 -6.85 -18.17
C ILE A 154 -11.20 -5.96 -18.61
N ARG A 155 -11.01 -4.64 -18.68
CA ARG A 155 -12.06 -3.69 -19.11
C ARG A 155 -12.65 -4.03 -20.49
N ASN A 156 -11.82 -4.48 -21.41
CA ASN A 156 -12.23 -4.78 -22.76
C ASN A 156 -12.80 -6.20 -22.94
N ASN A 157 -12.43 -7.15 -22.08
CA ASN A 157 -12.74 -8.58 -22.31
C ASN A 157 -13.56 -9.22 -21.19
N LYS A 158 -13.54 -8.66 -19.98
CA LYS A 158 -14.21 -9.18 -18.78
C LYS A 158 -14.69 -8.05 -17.86
N PRO A 159 -15.51 -7.10 -18.38
CA PRO A 159 -15.92 -5.92 -17.62
C PRO A 159 -16.71 -6.25 -16.33
N GLU A 160 -17.32 -7.42 -16.26
CA GLU A 160 -18.02 -7.92 -15.07
C GLU A 160 -17.10 -8.17 -13.85
N LEU A 161 -15.79 -8.18 -14.06
CA LEU A 161 -14.80 -8.31 -12.99
C LEU A 161 -14.37 -6.97 -12.38
N LEU A 162 -14.74 -5.84 -13.02
CA LEU A 162 -14.40 -4.52 -12.54
C LEU A 162 -15.23 -4.15 -11.29
N GLN A 163 -14.64 -3.29 -10.47
CA GLN A 163 -15.33 -2.66 -9.34
C GLN A 163 -16.01 -1.36 -9.80
N ILE A 164 -16.63 -0.63 -8.86
CA ILE A 164 -17.36 0.61 -9.15
C ILE A 164 -16.46 1.69 -9.77
N ILE A 165 -15.21 1.76 -9.33
CA ILE A 165 -14.15 2.58 -9.88
C ILE A 165 -12.94 1.69 -10.06
N ASP A 166 -12.42 1.59 -11.29
CA ASP A 166 -11.19 0.87 -11.61
C ASP A 166 -10.43 1.67 -12.67
N GLN A 167 -9.42 2.41 -12.25
CA GLN A 167 -8.60 3.24 -13.13
C GLN A 167 -7.28 2.55 -13.45
N SER A 168 -6.89 2.59 -14.72
CA SER A 168 -5.55 2.13 -15.14
C SER A 168 -4.55 3.26 -14.87
N LEU A 169 -3.92 3.20 -13.70
CA LEU A 169 -3.00 4.25 -13.24
C LEU A 169 -1.70 4.23 -14.04
N SER A 170 -1.35 5.34 -14.68
CA SER A 170 -0.02 5.49 -15.25
C SER A 170 1.03 5.78 -14.17
N MET A 171 2.27 5.34 -14.39
CA MET A 171 3.37 5.70 -13.49
C MET A 171 3.61 7.21 -13.47
N GLN A 172 3.34 7.90 -14.57
CA GLN A 172 3.45 9.37 -14.63
C GLN A 172 2.46 10.02 -13.67
N ASP A 173 1.19 9.58 -13.65
CA ASP A 173 0.17 10.13 -12.73
C ASP A 173 0.57 9.85 -11.28
N LEU A 174 1.05 8.63 -10.98
CA LEU A 174 1.50 8.29 -9.64
C LEU A 174 2.66 9.22 -9.20
N LEU A 175 3.71 9.33 -10.01
CA LEU A 175 4.90 10.11 -9.66
C LEU A 175 4.61 11.60 -9.58
N ASN A 176 3.75 12.14 -10.45
CA ASN A 176 3.31 13.54 -10.40
C ASN A 176 2.58 13.89 -9.10
N ASN A 177 1.96 12.91 -8.45
CA ASN A 177 1.23 13.09 -7.19
C ASN A 177 2.07 12.80 -5.95
N CYS A 178 3.00 11.83 -6.00
CA CYS A 178 3.78 11.45 -4.82
C CYS A 178 5.07 12.27 -4.64
N TYR A 179 5.74 12.71 -5.71
CA TYR A 179 6.98 13.49 -5.62
C TYR A 179 6.80 14.85 -4.94
N PRO A 180 5.76 15.65 -5.27
CA PRO A 180 5.52 16.93 -4.58
C PRO A 180 5.25 16.75 -3.08
N ALA A 181 4.74 15.59 -2.65
CA ALA A 181 4.56 15.23 -1.26
C ALA A 181 5.84 14.74 -0.55
N GLY A 182 6.98 14.75 -1.27
CA GLY A 182 8.30 14.39 -0.74
C GLY A 182 8.56 12.89 -0.69
N PHE A 183 7.93 12.10 -1.57
CA PHE A 183 8.25 10.69 -1.76
C PHE A 183 9.03 10.47 -3.05
N TYR A 184 9.94 9.49 -3.03
CA TYR A 184 10.72 9.07 -4.18
C TYR A 184 10.48 7.61 -4.48
N LEU A 185 10.48 7.28 -5.77
CA LEU A 185 10.39 5.92 -6.23
C LEU A 185 11.68 5.16 -5.89
N GLU A 186 11.55 4.07 -5.12
CA GLU A 186 12.62 3.12 -4.84
C GLU A 186 12.58 1.94 -5.81
N GLU A 187 11.39 1.36 -6.02
CA GLU A 187 11.25 0.18 -6.87
C GLU A 187 9.84 0.08 -7.48
N ILE A 188 9.79 -0.41 -8.72
CA ILE A 188 8.57 -0.94 -9.36
C ILE A 188 8.84 -2.39 -9.72
N LEU A 189 8.03 -3.31 -9.17
CA LEU A 189 8.14 -4.73 -9.43
C LEU A 189 6.84 -5.28 -10.02
N PRO A 190 6.79 -5.56 -11.34
CA PRO A 190 5.69 -6.31 -11.92
C PRO A 190 5.71 -7.77 -11.44
N TYR A 191 4.55 -8.32 -11.07
CA TYR A 191 4.45 -9.72 -10.66
C TYR A 191 3.14 -10.35 -11.11
N ALA A 192 3.11 -11.68 -11.15
CA ALA A 192 1.99 -12.46 -11.64
C ALA A 192 1.39 -13.33 -10.54
N ILE A 193 0.06 -13.32 -10.40
CA ILE A 193 -0.69 -14.25 -9.56
C ILE A 193 -1.71 -14.96 -10.45
N HIS A 194 -1.59 -16.28 -10.55
CA HIS A 194 -2.46 -17.14 -11.35
C HIS A 194 -2.52 -16.80 -12.86
N THR A 195 -1.57 -15.98 -13.35
CA THR A 195 -1.46 -15.56 -14.76
C THR A 195 -0.05 -15.81 -15.28
N LYS A 196 0.11 -15.94 -16.62
CA LYS A 196 1.42 -16.09 -17.26
C LYS A 196 2.14 -14.76 -17.43
N VAL A 197 1.41 -13.66 -17.42
CA VAL A 197 1.93 -12.29 -17.55
C VAL A 197 1.69 -11.54 -16.25
N PRO A 198 2.49 -10.53 -15.92
CA PRO A 198 2.23 -9.69 -14.75
C PRO A 198 0.81 -9.11 -14.78
N ASN A 199 0.10 -9.25 -13.68
CA ASN A 199 -1.23 -8.69 -13.48
C ASN A 199 -1.32 -7.73 -12.29
N TYR A 200 -0.19 -7.54 -11.59
CA TYR A 200 -0.03 -6.57 -10.51
C TYR A 200 1.31 -5.84 -10.60
N LEU A 201 1.34 -4.66 -10.02
CA LEU A 201 2.57 -3.90 -9.72
C LEU A 201 2.69 -3.72 -8.20
N SER A 202 3.87 -4.05 -7.67
CA SER A 202 4.30 -3.62 -6.34
C SER A 202 5.22 -2.43 -6.51
N ILE A 203 4.87 -1.31 -5.90
CA ILE A 203 5.60 -0.05 -5.98
C ILE A 203 6.06 0.31 -4.58
N VAL A 204 7.32 0.66 -4.44
CA VAL A 204 7.88 1.10 -3.16
C VAL A 204 8.38 2.51 -3.31
N LEU A 205 7.93 3.35 -2.39
CA LEU A 205 8.37 4.74 -2.28
C LEU A 205 9.05 4.93 -0.93
N ASN A 206 10.10 5.73 -0.92
CA ASN A 206 10.75 6.18 0.31
C ASN A 206 10.52 7.69 0.50
N LYS A 207 10.55 8.13 1.76
CA LYS A 207 10.55 9.56 2.06
C LYS A 207 11.84 10.18 1.54
N GLN A 208 11.75 11.36 0.94
CA GLN A 208 12.93 12.11 0.54
C GLN A 208 13.77 12.45 1.76
N THR A 209 15.03 12.07 1.74
CA THR A 209 16.04 12.50 2.70
C THR A 209 16.99 13.48 2.03
N THR A 210 17.43 14.49 2.79
CA THR A 210 18.51 15.38 2.34
C THR A 210 19.84 14.64 2.54
N LEU A 211 20.58 14.48 1.45
CA LEU A 211 21.95 13.96 1.57
C LEU A 211 22.85 15.07 2.13
N GLU A 212 23.25 14.94 3.39
CA GLU A 212 24.16 15.90 4.05
C GLU A 212 25.61 15.70 3.60
N GLU A 213 26.02 14.44 3.38
CA GLU A 213 27.35 14.07 2.87
C GLU A 213 27.29 12.88 1.92
N MET A 214 28.09 12.93 0.88
CA MET A 214 28.31 11.78 0.00
C MET A 214 29.46 10.93 0.54
N ASN A 215 29.15 9.90 1.33
CA ASN A 215 30.14 8.96 1.84
C ASN A 215 30.64 8.03 0.73
N MET A 216 31.79 8.35 0.16
CA MET A 216 32.45 7.47 -0.81
C MET A 216 33.09 6.26 -0.12
N LYS A 217 32.87 5.07 -0.64
CA LYS A 217 33.53 3.87 -0.15
C LYS A 217 35.05 3.99 -0.28
N SER A 218 35.77 3.43 0.70
CA SER A 218 37.25 3.30 0.65
C SER A 218 37.68 2.43 -0.54
N GLY A 219 39.00 2.41 -0.84
CA GLY A 219 39.56 1.58 -1.91
C GLY A 219 39.17 0.11 -1.83
N VAL A 220 39.18 -0.48 -0.61
CA VAL A 220 38.74 -1.86 -0.37
C VAL A 220 37.25 -2.05 -0.69
N GLY A 221 36.38 -1.12 -0.25
CA GLY A 221 34.95 -1.17 -0.53
C GLY A 221 34.66 -1.06 -2.04
N LYS A 222 35.41 -0.21 -2.77
CA LYS A 222 35.32 -0.11 -4.24
C LYS A 222 35.71 -1.40 -4.93
N THR A 223 36.79 -2.07 -4.45
CA THR A 223 37.20 -3.35 -4.99
C THR A 223 36.15 -4.45 -4.77
N LEU A 224 35.52 -4.49 -3.59
CA LEU A 224 34.44 -5.44 -3.30
C LEU A 224 33.23 -5.23 -4.20
N ASP A 225 32.84 -3.97 -4.47
CA ASP A 225 31.79 -3.67 -5.41
C ASP A 225 32.15 -4.13 -6.84
N ASN A 226 33.38 -3.89 -7.28
CA ASN A 226 33.84 -4.35 -8.57
C ASN A 226 33.81 -5.89 -8.72
N ILE A 227 34.05 -6.62 -7.65
CA ILE A 227 33.93 -8.09 -7.65
C ILE A 227 32.43 -8.47 -7.69
N LYS A 228 31.61 -7.89 -6.81
CA LYS A 228 30.20 -8.17 -6.72
C LYS A 228 29.47 -7.98 -8.07
N PHE A 229 29.75 -6.88 -8.78
CA PHE A 229 29.09 -6.55 -10.06
C PHE A 229 29.76 -7.15 -11.30
N LYS A 230 30.87 -7.91 -11.16
CA LYS A 230 31.47 -8.70 -12.26
C LYS A 230 30.82 -10.07 -12.45
N PHE A 231 30.09 -10.56 -11.45
CA PHE A 231 29.53 -11.91 -11.40
C PHE A 231 27.99 -11.95 -11.38
N PHE A 232 27.35 -10.84 -11.79
CA PHE A 232 25.90 -10.76 -12.04
C PHE A 232 25.60 -10.48 -13.50
#